data_4f1e6f1f0f85e96e6273c05efd360ac8
#
_entry.id   4f1e6f1f0f85e96e6273c05efd360ac8
#
_cell.length_a   1.000
_cell.length_b   1.000
_cell.length_c   1.000
_cell.angle_alpha   90.00
_cell.angle_beta   90.00
_cell.angle_gamma   90.00
#
_symmetry.space_group_name_H-M   'P 1'
#
loop_
_entity.id
_entity.type
_entity.pdbx_description
1 polymer ?
#
loop_
_entity_poly.entity_id
_entity_poly.type
_entity_poly.pdbx_seq_one_letter_code
_entity_poly.pdbx_strand_id
1 'polypeptide(L)'
;MEEVEVTSRGDVRYTPVPLRLVKQVVLRFRVTGVEGATVLNGTLNGVYPSLFLLSGDPPEQSIRTAPETVAQYTATLVQTRNTGSPSYTASADIRLLGLLDPQKEEGNGNETAYDSRLNLAVHNSSGEVYSTTVNMNKPVSEIIDSYGGEIPIDKTIEIDVSVNLLDMNLTAVVQGWKEGNREIIIIK
;
A
#
# COMPACT_ATOMS: atom_id res chain seq x y z
N MET A 1 -6.79 24.14 -10.75
CA MET A 1 -6.08 25.43 -10.52
C MET A 1 -7.10 26.49 -10.68
N GLU A 2 -7.36 27.29 -9.66
CA GLU A 2 -8.22 28.47 -9.83
C GLU A 2 -7.45 29.54 -10.59
N GLU A 3 -8.00 29.98 -11.74
CA GLU A 3 -7.51 31.17 -12.42
C GLU A 3 -7.88 32.41 -11.59
N VAL A 4 -6.88 33.15 -11.15
CA VAL A 4 -7.09 34.41 -10.46
C VAL A 4 -7.10 35.53 -11.51
N GLU A 5 -8.27 36.06 -11.81
CA GLU A 5 -8.41 37.23 -12.66
C GLU A 5 -8.07 38.48 -11.86
N VAL A 6 -6.97 39.14 -12.20
CA VAL A 6 -6.54 40.39 -11.56
C VAL A 6 -7.23 41.56 -12.24
N THR A 7 -8.32 42.07 -11.66
CA THR A 7 -9.17 43.11 -12.24
C THR A 7 -8.87 44.54 -11.77
N SER A 8 -7.92 44.77 -10.85
CA SER A 8 -7.60 46.10 -10.35
C SER A 8 -6.17 46.26 -9.84
N ARG A 9 -5.67 47.53 -9.82
CA ARG A 9 -4.41 47.92 -9.20
C ARG A 9 -4.52 47.84 -7.66
N GLY A 10 -4.33 46.66 -7.10
CA GLY A 10 -4.26 46.41 -5.67
C GLY A 10 -3.28 45.30 -5.40
N ASP A 11 -2.72 45.26 -4.21
CA ASP A 11 -1.89 44.13 -3.75
C ASP A 11 -2.74 42.87 -3.67
N VAL A 12 -2.59 41.96 -4.63
CA VAL A 12 -3.22 40.66 -4.61
C VAL A 12 -2.31 39.73 -3.78
N ARG A 13 -2.74 39.37 -2.59
CA ARG A 13 -2.08 38.33 -1.79
C ARG A 13 -2.66 36.96 -2.15
N TYR A 14 -1.88 36.17 -2.89
CA TYR A 14 -2.17 34.78 -3.15
C TYR A 14 -1.48 33.93 -2.07
N THR A 15 -2.28 33.17 -1.29
CA THR A 15 -1.75 32.18 -0.36
C THR A 15 -1.98 30.80 -0.98
N PRO A 16 -0.94 30.19 -1.58
CA PRO A 16 -1.11 28.85 -2.14
C PRO A 16 -1.39 27.85 -1.03
N VAL A 17 -2.46 27.06 -1.19
CA VAL A 17 -2.74 25.92 -0.33
C VAL A 17 -2.03 24.71 -0.95
N PRO A 18 -0.99 24.15 -0.30
CA PRO A 18 -0.31 23.00 -0.84
C PRO A 18 -1.24 21.78 -0.83
N LEU A 19 -1.47 21.19 -1.99
CA LEU A 19 -2.18 19.93 -2.12
C LEU A 19 -1.20 18.79 -1.79
N ARG A 20 -1.68 17.81 -1.01
CA ARG A 20 -0.95 16.56 -0.85
C ARG A 20 -1.01 15.79 -2.18
N LEU A 21 0.13 15.32 -2.67
CA LEU A 21 0.18 14.42 -3.83
C LEU A 21 0.43 12.96 -3.41
N VAL A 22 0.68 12.74 -2.14
CA VAL A 22 1.08 11.44 -1.60
C VAL A 22 -0.10 10.79 -0.90
N LYS A 23 -0.42 9.59 -1.34
CA LYS A 23 -1.43 8.70 -0.74
C LYS A 23 -0.77 7.87 0.36
N GLN A 24 -1.53 7.50 1.38
CA GLN A 24 -1.02 6.75 2.52
C GLN A 24 -1.66 5.36 2.58
N VAL A 25 -0.82 4.33 2.59
CA VAL A 25 -1.23 2.95 2.83
C VAL A 25 -0.55 2.44 4.09
N VAL A 26 -1.36 1.98 5.04
CA VAL A 26 -0.89 1.40 6.30
C VAL A 26 -1.08 -0.10 6.24
N LEU A 27 0.01 -0.85 6.24
CA LEU A 27 -0.02 -2.31 6.36
C LEU A 27 -0.01 -2.68 7.83
N ARG A 28 -1.00 -3.42 8.29
CA ARG A 28 -1.08 -3.96 9.64
C ARG A 28 -0.82 -5.45 9.60
N PHE A 29 0.22 -5.88 10.30
CA PHE A 29 0.63 -7.27 10.33
C PHE A 29 0.28 -7.94 11.64
N ARG A 30 -0.21 -9.17 11.54
CA ARG A 30 -0.30 -10.11 12.64
C ARG A 30 0.54 -11.33 12.30
N VAL A 31 1.63 -11.56 13.05
CA VAL A 31 2.58 -12.65 12.81
C VAL A 31 2.45 -13.70 13.92
N THR A 32 2.34 -14.97 13.54
CA THR A 32 2.21 -16.11 14.45
C THR A 32 3.13 -17.25 14.00
N GLY A 33 3.36 -18.22 14.88
CA GLY A 33 4.10 -19.46 14.56
C GLY A 33 5.61 -19.30 14.51
N VAL A 34 6.17 -18.18 14.97
CA VAL A 34 7.61 -17.96 15.07
C VAL A 34 7.96 -17.38 16.44
N GLU A 35 9.06 -17.83 17.03
CA GLU A 35 9.59 -17.27 18.26
C GLU A 35 10.66 -16.22 17.99
N GLY A 36 10.71 -15.19 18.84
CA GLY A 36 11.73 -14.16 18.76
C GLY A 36 11.67 -13.30 17.50
N ALA A 37 10.49 -13.18 16.85
CA ALA A 37 10.34 -12.29 15.71
C ALA A 37 10.59 -10.83 16.11
N THR A 38 11.44 -10.12 15.36
CA THR A 38 11.92 -8.77 15.70
C THR A 38 11.53 -7.72 14.68
N VAL A 39 11.73 -8.02 13.38
CA VAL A 39 11.52 -7.10 12.28
C VAL A 39 10.81 -7.80 11.14
N LEU A 40 9.94 -7.08 10.50
CA LEU A 40 9.30 -7.44 9.24
C LEU A 40 9.62 -6.36 8.22
N ASN A 41 10.11 -6.73 7.05
CA ASN A 41 10.35 -5.82 5.94
C ASN A 41 9.88 -6.41 4.62
N GLY A 42 9.80 -5.57 3.59
CA GLY A 42 9.42 -6.05 2.27
C GLY A 42 9.16 -4.94 1.27
N THR A 43 8.44 -5.30 0.21
CA THR A 43 8.11 -4.41 -0.89
C THR A 43 6.68 -4.63 -1.37
N LEU A 44 6.03 -3.55 -1.78
CA LEU A 44 4.76 -3.55 -2.52
C LEU A 44 5.06 -3.04 -3.94
N ASN A 45 4.74 -3.81 -4.97
CA ASN A 45 4.88 -3.37 -6.36
C ASN A 45 3.61 -2.70 -6.90
N GLY A 46 3.66 -2.24 -8.14
CA GLY A 46 2.53 -1.58 -8.79
C GLY A 46 2.32 -0.14 -8.32
N VAL A 47 3.38 0.55 -7.93
CA VAL A 47 3.31 1.94 -7.48
C VAL A 47 3.72 2.90 -8.61
N TYR A 48 3.02 4.02 -8.76
CA TYR A 48 3.39 5.03 -9.75
C TYR A 48 4.68 5.75 -9.34
N PRO A 49 5.72 5.77 -10.20
CA PRO A 49 6.97 6.49 -9.91
C PRO A 49 6.83 8.01 -10.06
N SER A 50 5.84 8.50 -10.80
CA SER A 50 5.63 9.95 -11.03
C SER A 50 4.16 10.28 -11.31
N LEU A 51 3.79 11.53 -11.05
CA LEU A 51 2.49 12.13 -11.39
C LEU A 51 2.71 13.50 -12.04
N PHE A 52 1.74 13.94 -12.85
CA PHE A 52 1.67 15.34 -13.26
C PHE A 52 1.24 16.20 -12.09
N LEU A 53 2.00 17.27 -11.79
CA LEU A 53 1.72 18.14 -10.64
C LEU A 53 0.38 18.90 -10.73
N LEU A 54 -0.10 19.15 -11.93
CA LEU A 54 -1.33 19.92 -12.16
C LEU A 54 -2.60 19.07 -12.09
N SER A 55 -2.58 17.89 -12.72
CA SER A 55 -3.75 17.00 -12.76
C SER A 55 -3.74 15.94 -11.66
N GLY A 56 -2.57 15.55 -11.17
CA GLY A 56 -2.41 14.40 -10.27
C GLY A 56 -2.39 13.06 -10.99
N ASP A 57 -2.57 13.04 -12.33
CA ASP A 57 -2.61 11.81 -13.12
C ASP A 57 -1.18 11.27 -13.36
N PRO A 58 -1.01 9.94 -13.46
CA PRO A 58 0.25 9.35 -13.87
C PRO A 58 0.48 9.55 -15.38
N PRO A 59 1.69 9.98 -15.81
CA PRO A 59 2.04 9.97 -17.23
C PRO A 59 2.11 8.53 -17.76
N GLU A 60 1.92 8.33 -19.08
CA GLU A 60 1.94 7.02 -19.71
C GLU A 60 3.19 6.19 -19.33
N GLN A 61 4.36 6.83 -19.34
CA GLN A 61 5.59 6.18 -18.89
C GLN A 61 5.53 5.69 -17.44
N SER A 62 4.87 6.43 -16.56
CA SER A 62 4.67 6.02 -15.15
C SER A 62 3.78 4.79 -15.04
N ILE A 63 2.72 4.72 -15.84
CA ILE A 63 1.82 3.56 -15.91
C ILE A 63 2.60 2.34 -16.40
N ARG A 64 3.36 2.46 -17.46
CA ARG A 64 4.16 1.35 -18.05
C ARG A 64 5.23 0.81 -17.10
N THR A 65 5.82 1.64 -16.24
CA THR A 65 6.87 1.23 -15.32
C THR A 65 6.37 0.86 -13.92
N ALA A 66 5.11 1.18 -13.60
CA ALA A 66 4.52 0.88 -12.30
C ALA A 66 4.59 -0.61 -11.90
N PRO A 67 4.37 -1.61 -12.79
CA PRO A 67 4.48 -3.02 -12.42
C PRO A 67 5.80 -3.41 -11.76
N GLU A 68 6.91 -2.81 -12.21
CA GLU A 68 8.27 -3.06 -11.69
C GLU A 68 8.68 -2.07 -10.61
N THR A 69 7.90 -1.02 -10.39
CA THR A 69 8.19 -0.01 -9.37
C THR A 69 7.70 -0.50 -8.02
N VAL A 70 8.56 -0.42 -7.00
CA VAL A 70 8.27 -0.93 -5.66
C VAL A 70 8.36 0.16 -4.60
N ALA A 71 7.44 0.13 -3.65
CA ALA A 71 7.54 0.83 -2.38
C ALA A 71 8.11 -0.12 -1.33
N GLN A 72 9.17 0.31 -0.63
CA GLN A 72 9.78 -0.47 0.45
C GLN A 72 9.15 -0.12 1.79
N TYR A 73 9.11 -1.09 2.69
CA TYR A 73 8.65 -0.87 4.05
C TYR A 73 9.46 -1.71 5.06
N THR A 74 9.47 -1.24 6.29
CA THR A 74 10.04 -1.95 7.44
C THR A 74 9.17 -1.66 8.66
N ALA A 75 8.92 -2.70 9.47
CA ALA A 75 8.13 -2.59 10.68
C ALA A 75 8.79 -3.41 11.81
N THR A 76 8.81 -2.83 13.01
CA THR A 76 9.25 -3.54 14.22
C THR A 76 8.10 -4.36 14.75
N LEU A 77 8.35 -5.63 15.01
CA LEU A 77 7.40 -6.56 15.56
C LEU A 77 7.33 -6.42 17.09
N VAL A 78 6.12 -6.23 17.59
CA VAL A 78 5.85 -6.14 19.03
C VAL A 78 5.10 -7.41 19.45
N GLN A 79 5.65 -8.14 20.40
CA GLN A 79 5.00 -9.34 20.92
C GLN A 79 3.73 -8.97 21.67
N THR A 80 2.63 -9.58 21.27
CA THR A 80 1.36 -9.49 21.99
C THR A 80 1.32 -10.57 23.07
N ARG A 81 0.96 -10.19 24.30
CA ARG A 81 0.83 -11.13 25.42
C ARG A 81 -0.46 -11.98 25.24
N ASN A 82 -0.31 -13.13 24.61
CA ASN A 82 -1.37 -14.15 24.56
C ASN A 82 -0.91 -15.39 25.34
N THR A 83 -1.83 -16.00 26.07
CA THR A 83 -1.64 -17.32 26.67
C THR A 83 -1.63 -18.34 25.54
N GLY A 84 -0.47 -18.83 25.15
CA GLY A 84 -0.32 -19.79 24.04
C GLY A 84 0.90 -19.50 23.16
N SER A 85 0.82 -19.89 21.90
CA SER A 85 1.87 -19.64 20.92
C SER A 85 2.15 -18.13 20.76
N PRO A 86 3.42 -17.72 20.66
CA PRO A 86 3.77 -16.31 20.53
C PRO A 86 3.10 -15.69 19.30
N SER A 87 2.55 -14.49 19.47
CA SER A 87 2.04 -13.69 18.38
C SER A 87 2.62 -12.28 18.45
N TYR A 88 2.81 -11.68 17.29
CA TYR A 88 3.39 -10.36 17.14
C TYR A 88 2.50 -9.49 16.27
N THR A 89 2.55 -8.19 16.50
CA THR A 89 1.90 -7.20 15.64
C THR A 89 2.91 -6.17 15.17
N ALA A 90 2.70 -5.65 13.97
CA ALA A 90 3.48 -4.56 13.43
C ALA A 90 2.62 -3.68 12.53
N SER A 91 3.05 -2.45 12.30
CA SER A 91 2.44 -1.55 11.33
C SER A 91 3.52 -0.88 10.50
N ALA A 92 3.34 -0.86 9.19
CA ALA A 92 4.18 -0.13 8.26
C ALA A 92 3.37 0.93 7.52
N ASP A 93 3.87 2.15 7.52
CA ASP A 93 3.28 3.29 6.82
C ASP A 93 4.02 3.48 5.49
N ILE A 94 3.31 3.27 4.38
CA ILE A 94 3.83 3.43 3.03
C ILE A 94 3.22 4.68 2.42
N ARG A 95 4.08 5.57 1.96
CA ARG A 95 3.69 6.77 1.23
C ARG A 95 4.00 6.58 -0.25
N LEU A 96 3.00 6.73 -1.11
CA LEU A 96 3.10 6.47 -2.54
C LEU A 96 2.29 7.48 -3.33
N LEU A 97 2.63 7.65 -4.60
CA LEU A 97 1.93 8.55 -5.49
C LEU A 97 0.61 7.97 -5.99
N GLY A 98 0.52 6.65 -6.12
CA GLY A 98 -0.68 5.91 -6.47
C GLY A 98 -0.38 4.44 -6.68
N LEU A 99 -1.45 3.64 -6.81
CA LEU A 99 -1.39 2.22 -7.12
C LEU A 99 -1.97 1.97 -8.50
N LEU A 100 -1.30 1.14 -9.28
CA LEU A 100 -1.81 0.62 -10.54
C LEU A 100 -2.89 -0.43 -10.24
N ASP A 101 -4.02 -0.37 -10.95
CA ASP A 101 -5.06 -1.40 -10.85
C ASP A 101 -4.63 -2.66 -11.61
N PRO A 102 -4.47 -3.80 -10.94
CA PRO A 102 -4.04 -5.05 -11.60
C PRO A 102 -5.09 -5.65 -12.53
N GLN A 103 -6.37 -5.24 -12.43
CA GLN A 103 -7.46 -5.76 -13.26
C GLN A 103 -7.82 -4.86 -14.45
N LYS A 104 -7.22 -3.68 -14.53
CA LYS A 104 -7.50 -2.76 -15.62
C LYS A 104 -6.85 -3.23 -16.90
N GLU A 105 -7.57 -4.01 -17.70
CA GLU A 105 -7.27 -4.24 -19.12
C GLU A 105 -7.56 -2.93 -19.87
N GLU A 106 -6.54 -2.14 -20.18
CA GLU A 106 -6.73 -1.06 -21.16
C GLU A 106 -6.95 -1.66 -22.53
N GLY A 107 -8.10 -1.33 -23.12
CA GLY A 107 -8.66 -1.94 -24.30
C GLY A 107 -7.84 -1.76 -25.58
N ASN A 108 -6.82 -2.55 -25.78
CA ASN A 108 -6.20 -2.88 -27.07
C ASN A 108 -5.39 -4.19 -27.03
N GLY A 109 -5.88 -5.22 -26.38
CA GLY A 109 -5.50 -6.62 -26.71
C GLY A 109 -4.06 -7.07 -26.47
N ASN A 110 -3.17 -6.27 -25.90
CA ASN A 110 -1.75 -6.59 -25.69
C ASN A 110 -1.18 -6.15 -24.31
N GLU A 111 -2.02 -5.72 -23.39
CA GLU A 111 -1.51 -5.37 -22.05
C GLU A 111 -1.66 -6.59 -21.14
N THR A 112 -0.50 -7.14 -20.77
CA THR A 112 -0.40 -8.20 -19.77
C THR A 112 -0.85 -7.65 -18.43
N ALA A 113 -1.94 -8.21 -17.89
CA ALA A 113 -2.31 -8.02 -16.50
C ALA A 113 -1.06 -8.25 -15.63
N TYR A 114 -0.67 -7.28 -14.82
CA TYR A 114 0.45 -7.47 -13.91
C TYR A 114 -0.04 -8.06 -12.59
N ASP A 115 0.84 -8.79 -11.90
CA ASP A 115 0.57 -9.30 -10.58
C ASP A 115 0.98 -8.26 -9.51
N SER A 116 0.00 -7.70 -8.82
CA SER A 116 0.26 -6.91 -7.61
C SER A 116 0.69 -7.84 -6.49
N ARG A 117 1.86 -7.59 -5.91
CA ARG A 117 2.50 -8.46 -4.92
C ARG A 117 3.01 -7.68 -3.73
N LEU A 118 2.74 -8.21 -2.55
CA LEU A 118 3.37 -7.80 -1.32
C LEU A 118 4.42 -8.85 -0.95
N ASN A 119 5.70 -8.54 -1.15
CA ASN A 119 6.79 -9.39 -0.68
C ASN A 119 7.07 -9.02 0.77
N LEU A 120 7.30 -10.01 1.61
CA LEU A 120 7.63 -9.80 3.01
C LEU A 120 8.66 -10.81 3.52
N ALA A 121 9.47 -10.36 4.47
CA ALA A 121 10.44 -11.15 5.18
C ALA A 121 10.35 -10.86 6.68
N VAL A 122 10.23 -11.92 7.48
CA VAL A 122 10.25 -11.88 8.95
C VAL A 122 11.64 -12.29 9.43
N HIS A 123 12.25 -11.46 10.23
CA HIS A 123 13.55 -11.73 10.87
C HIS A 123 13.32 -12.08 12.34
N ASN A 124 14.01 -13.08 12.82
CA ASN A 124 13.99 -13.44 14.23
C ASN A 124 15.33 -13.05 14.93
N SER A 125 15.35 -13.18 16.24
CA SER A 125 16.52 -12.85 17.07
C SER A 125 17.69 -13.83 16.90
N SER A 126 17.46 -15.01 16.31
CA SER A 126 18.51 -15.98 16.00
C SER A 126 19.20 -15.73 14.67
N GLY A 127 18.74 -14.73 13.91
CA GLY A 127 19.29 -14.36 12.60
C GLY A 127 18.67 -15.10 11.42
N GLU A 128 17.62 -15.91 11.66
CA GLU A 128 16.87 -16.55 10.59
C GLU A 128 15.94 -15.57 9.90
N VAL A 129 15.73 -15.77 8.61
CA VAL A 129 14.87 -14.94 7.76
C VAL A 129 13.88 -15.83 7.02
N TYR A 130 12.61 -15.54 7.20
CA TYR A 130 11.50 -16.26 6.57
C TYR A 130 10.81 -15.34 5.59
N SER A 131 10.75 -15.72 4.30
CA SER A 131 10.21 -14.87 3.24
C SER A 131 9.00 -15.50 2.56
N THR A 132 8.03 -14.67 2.17
CA THR A 132 6.87 -15.08 1.38
C THR A 132 6.34 -13.92 0.53
N THR A 133 5.42 -14.24 -0.37
CA THR A 133 4.75 -13.27 -1.24
C THR A 133 3.25 -13.43 -1.11
N VAL A 134 2.55 -12.32 -0.96
CA VAL A 134 1.08 -12.25 -0.91
C VAL A 134 0.60 -11.66 -2.23
N ASN A 135 -0.39 -12.31 -2.84
CA ASN A 135 -1.09 -11.74 -4.01
C ASN A 135 -2.00 -10.61 -3.54
N MET A 136 -1.82 -9.43 -4.14
CA MET A 136 -2.54 -8.20 -3.81
C MET A 136 -3.55 -7.79 -4.90
N ASN A 137 -3.73 -8.58 -5.98
CA ASN A 137 -4.60 -8.22 -7.10
C ASN A 137 -6.00 -7.85 -6.62
N LYS A 138 -6.66 -8.78 -5.93
CA LYS A 138 -8.02 -8.57 -5.44
C LYS A 138 -8.12 -7.41 -4.45
N PRO A 139 -7.30 -7.34 -3.36
CA PRO A 139 -7.34 -6.20 -2.43
C PRO A 139 -7.13 -4.86 -3.10
N VAL A 140 -6.14 -4.74 -3.99
CA VAL A 140 -5.83 -3.48 -4.66
C VAL A 140 -6.97 -3.04 -5.58
N SER A 141 -7.51 -3.95 -6.42
CA SER A 141 -8.64 -3.61 -7.27
C SER A 141 -9.89 -3.23 -6.49
N GLU A 142 -10.24 -3.97 -5.44
CA GLU A 142 -11.39 -3.62 -4.60
C GLU A 142 -11.24 -2.24 -3.93
N ILE A 143 -10.02 -1.88 -3.49
CA ILE A 143 -9.73 -0.56 -2.94
C ILE A 143 -9.94 0.51 -4.02
N ILE A 144 -9.34 0.35 -5.20
CA ILE A 144 -9.42 1.32 -6.29
C ILE A 144 -10.88 1.47 -6.76
N ASP A 145 -11.60 0.37 -6.95
CA ASP A 145 -13.00 0.37 -7.38
C ASP A 145 -13.92 1.05 -6.36
N SER A 146 -13.65 0.90 -5.06
CA SER A 146 -14.44 1.54 -3.99
C SER A 146 -14.42 3.07 -4.05
N TYR A 147 -13.39 3.63 -4.69
CA TYR A 147 -13.24 5.07 -4.92
C TYR A 147 -13.54 5.49 -6.36
N GLY A 148 -14.07 4.59 -7.19
CA GLY A 148 -14.44 4.90 -8.57
C GLY A 148 -13.26 4.97 -9.54
N GLY A 149 -12.16 4.28 -9.24
CA GLY A 149 -11.00 4.11 -10.13
C GLY A 149 -9.70 4.73 -9.65
N GLU A 150 -9.73 5.57 -8.62
CA GLU A 150 -8.53 6.17 -8.05
C GLU A 150 -8.68 6.44 -6.54
N ILE A 151 -7.65 6.11 -5.76
CA ILE A 151 -7.63 6.41 -4.32
C ILE A 151 -7.43 7.92 -4.12
N PRO A 152 -8.36 8.62 -3.43
CA PRO A 152 -8.21 10.04 -3.15
C PRO A 152 -6.97 10.35 -2.30
N ILE A 153 -6.40 11.54 -2.49
CA ILE A 153 -5.13 11.97 -1.85
C ILE A 153 -5.26 12.10 -0.33
N ASP A 154 -6.45 12.46 0.15
CA ASP A 154 -6.75 12.69 1.56
C ASP A 154 -7.05 11.41 2.34
N LYS A 155 -7.10 10.27 1.64
CA LYS A 155 -7.45 8.99 2.25
C LYS A 155 -6.24 8.22 2.74
N THR A 156 -6.43 7.56 3.86
CA THR A 156 -5.50 6.55 4.39
C THR A 156 -6.17 5.20 4.25
N ILE A 157 -5.51 4.29 3.56
CA ILE A 157 -5.96 2.91 3.41
C ILE A 157 -5.22 2.03 4.40
N GLU A 158 -5.94 1.27 5.20
CA GLU A 158 -5.37 0.28 6.10
C GLU A 158 -5.64 -1.12 5.54
N ILE A 159 -4.60 -1.93 5.42
CA ILE A 159 -4.66 -3.32 4.94
C ILE A 159 -4.18 -4.25 6.04
N ASP A 160 -5.04 -5.18 6.45
CA ASP A 160 -4.73 -6.16 7.49
C ASP A 160 -4.16 -7.42 6.85
N VAL A 161 -2.94 -7.82 7.25
CA VAL A 161 -2.22 -8.97 6.74
C VAL A 161 -1.92 -9.94 7.88
N SER A 162 -2.44 -11.17 7.77
CA SER A 162 -2.07 -12.26 8.67
C SER A 162 -0.90 -13.04 8.09
N VAL A 163 0.12 -13.23 8.90
CA VAL A 163 1.34 -13.94 8.56
C VAL A 163 1.50 -15.10 9.53
N ASN A 164 1.66 -16.30 9.01
CA ASN A 164 1.82 -17.50 9.82
C ASN A 164 3.03 -18.31 9.36
N LEU A 165 3.91 -18.64 10.29
CA LEU A 165 5.02 -19.54 10.07
C LEU A 165 4.69 -20.89 10.72
N LEU A 166 4.32 -21.87 9.89
CA LEU A 166 4.14 -23.25 10.27
C LEU A 166 5.20 -24.11 9.57
N ASP A 167 5.84 -25.01 10.32
CA ASP A 167 6.81 -25.97 9.78
C ASP A 167 7.89 -25.36 8.89
N MET A 168 8.41 -24.19 9.26
CA MET A 168 9.38 -23.39 8.51
C MET A 168 8.85 -22.82 7.16
N ASN A 169 7.56 -22.91 6.90
CA ASN A 169 6.92 -22.28 5.77
C ASN A 169 6.17 -21.02 6.19
N LEU A 170 6.59 -19.87 5.67
CA LEU A 170 5.88 -18.61 5.89
C LEU A 170 4.72 -18.51 4.90
N THR A 171 3.50 -18.41 5.43
CA THR A 171 2.30 -18.10 4.65
C THR A 171 1.73 -16.77 5.07
N ALA A 172 1.24 -15.99 4.12
CA ALA A 172 0.61 -14.72 4.42
C ALA A 172 -0.64 -14.52 3.57
N VAL A 173 -1.66 -13.90 4.18
CA VAL A 173 -2.96 -13.66 3.54
C VAL A 173 -3.45 -12.28 3.95
N VAL A 174 -4.01 -11.53 2.99
CA VAL A 174 -4.77 -10.31 3.29
C VAL A 174 -6.10 -10.71 3.92
N GLN A 175 -6.37 -10.19 5.10
CA GLN A 175 -7.62 -10.45 5.83
C GLN A 175 -8.71 -9.46 5.45
N GLY A 176 -8.33 -8.25 5.08
CA GLY A 176 -9.25 -7.19 4.69
C GLY A 176 -8.54 -5.86 4.55
N TRP A 177 -9.31 -4.85 4.17
CA TRP A 177 -8.87 -3.47 4.12
C TRP A 177 -9.98 -2.55 4.63
N LYS A 178 -9.62 -1.34 5.03
CA LYS A 178 -10.54 -0.29 5.43
C LYS A 178 -10.00 1.09 5.12
N GLU A 179 -10.88 2.06 4.98
CA GLU A 179 -10.50 3.47 5.06
C GLU A 179 -10.20 3.81 6.53
N GLY A 180 -9.09 4.50 6.79
CA GLY A 180 -8.72 4.93 8.14
C GLY A 180 -9.90 5.63 8.84
N ASN A 181 -10.36 5.06 9.96
CA ASN A 181 -11.54 5.43 10.76
C ASN A 181 -12.91 4.90 10.27
N ARG A 182 -13.01 3.95 9.33
CA ARG A 182 -14.28 3.33 8.91
C ARG A 182 -14.22 1.80 8.88
N GLU A 183 -15.40 1.18 8.76
CA GLU A 183 -15.62 -0.26 8.87
C GLU A 183 -14.66 -1.12 8.04
N ILE A 184 -14.32 -2.29 8.62
CA ILE A 184 -13.48 -3.31 7.98
C ILE A 184 -14.27 -3.94 6.83
N ILE A 185 -13.74 -3.87 5.61
CA ILE A 185 -14.24 -4.65 4.47
C ILE A 185 -13.49 -5.98 4.47
N ILE A 186 -14.21 -7.06 4.75
CA ILE A 186 -13.61 -8.41 4.80
C ILE A 186 -13.60 -9.01 3.40
N ILE A 187 -12.43 -9.35 2.91
CA ILE A 187 -12.22 -10.05 1.65
C ILE A 187 -12.39 -11.56 1.92
N LYS A 188 -13.51 -12.13 1.46
CA LYS A 188 -13.79 -13.58 1.54
C LYS A 188 -13.32 -14.30 0.28
#